data_a30e2d42e6bbb7d1ef1698be46d8ad0c
#
_entry.id   a30e2d42e6bbb7d1ef1698be46d8ad0c
#
_cell.length_a   1.000
_cell.length_b   1.000
_cell.length_c   1.000
_cell.angle_alpha   90.00
_cell.angle_beta   90.00
_cell.angle_gamma   90.00
#
_symmetry.space_group_name_H-M   'P 1'
#
loop_
_entity.id
_entity.type
_entity.pdbx_description
1 polymer ?
#
loop_
_entity_poly.entity_id
_entity_poly.type
_entity_poly.pdbx_seq_one_letter_code
_entity_poly.pdbx_strand_id
1 'polypeptide(L)'
;EGADACELIFGPLYTKQVAPLADFCKSYGIKMVIPFSINGDNVERTKEIFQVYQAPESLNDATIKAFLNRFKNVHPIFVDCNDTTSRKGNFTFGLRKELEKRKIAYNITNVNSSLDYFAKAFVPSKQNVVVLNTGRSPQLTQVLNKLDEFSAKYPGAVVSLFGYTEWLMYAKYNLDRFYKYDTYI
;
A
#
# COMPACT_ATOMS: atom_id res chain seq x y z
N GLU A 1 -22.93 -19.46 25.26
CA GLU A 1 -23.82 -20.63 25.28
C GLU A 1 -24.22 -20.98 23.84
N GLY A 2 -24.02 -22.23 23.40
CA GLY A 2 -24.41 -22.73 22.06
C GLY A 2 -23.39 -22.56 20.94
N ALA A 3 -22.28 -21.86 21.14
CA ALA A 3 -21.24 -21.72 20.12
C ALA A 3 -20.48 -23.03 19.85
N ASP A 4 -20.47 -23.92 20.79
CA ASP A 4 -19.89 -25.29 20.71
C ASP A 4 -20.65 -26.21 19.76
N ALA A 5 -21.90 -25.86 19.43
CA ALA A 5 -22.74 -26.60 18.45
C ALA A 5 -22.61 -26.03 17.02
N CYS A 6 -21.81 -24.99 16.80
CA CYS A 6 -21.61 -24.41 15.48
C CYS A 6 -20.51 -25.12 14.72
N GLU A 7 -20.64 -25.20 13.40
CA GLU A 7 -19.58 -25.72 12.50
C GLU A 7 -18.65 -24.61 11.98
N LEU A 8 -19.16 -23.37 11.94
CA LEU A 8 -18.49 -22.21 11.37
C LEU A 8 -18.80 -20.95 12.17
N ILE A 9 -17.77 -20.16 12.45
CA ILE A 9 -17.87 -18.84 13.08
C ILE A 9 -17.28 -17.79 12.15
N PHE A 10 -18.01 -16.67 11.94
CA PHE A 10 -17.51 -15.47 11.29
C PHE A 10 -17.17 -14.43 12.34
N GLY A 11 -15.92 -14.06 12.44
CA GLY A 11 -15.41 -13.13 13.43
C GLY A 11 -14.03 -13.52 13.94
N PRO A 12 -13.53 -12.86 14.98
CA PRO A 12 -14.11 -11.71 15.66
C PRO A 12 -13.89 -10.38 14.93
N LEU A 13 -14.55 -9.31 15.41
CA LEU A 13 -14.35 -7.96 14.89
C LEU A 13 -13.03 -7.32 15.39
N TYR A 14 -12.59 -7.72 16.56
CA TYR A 14 -11.41 -7.11 17.20
C TYR A 14 -10.25 -8.07 17.25
N THR A 15 -9.07 -7.60 16.82
CA THR A 15 -7.84 -8.39 16.76
C THR A 15 -7.49 -9.09 18.07
N LYS A 16 -7.67 -8.42 19.22
CA LYS A 16 -7.39 -9.00 20.54
C LYS A 16 -8.25 -10.21 20.92
N GLN A 17 -9.37 -10.41 20.22
CA GLN A 17 -10.29 -11.53 20.46
C GLN A 17 -9.94 -12.75 19.57
N VAL A 18 -9.03 -12.60 18.62
CA VAL A 18 -8.69 -13.67 17.67
C VAL A 18 -8.08 -14.86 18.38
N ALA A 19 -7.07 -14.65 19.22
CA ALA A 19 -6.37 -15.74 19.90
C ALA A 19 -7.31 -16.59 20.80
N PRO A 20 -8.07 -16.01 21.76
CA PRO A 20 -8.96 -16.80 22.60
C PRO A 20 -10.07 -17.50 21.81
N LEU A 21 -10.60 -16.88 20.75
CA LEU A 21 -11.61 -17.54 19.90
C LEU A 21 -10.99 -18.64 19.03
N ALA A 22 -9.75 -18.48 18.59
CA ALA A 22 -9.01 -19.50 17.87
C ALA A 22 -8.78 -20.75 18.70
N ASP A 23 -8.40 -20.59 19.97
CA ASP A 23 -8.22 -21.70 20.90
C ASP A 23 -9.53 -22.44 21.15
N PHE A 24 -10.62 -21.72 21.28
CA PHE A 24 -11.97 -22.30 21.38
C PHE A 24 -12.30 -23.09 20.11
N CYS A 25 -12.18 -22.50 18.93
CA CYS A 25 -12.47 -23.15 17.66
C CYS A 25 -11.64 -24.42 17.47
N LYS A 26 -10.38 -24.39 17.82
CA LYS A 26 -9.49 -25.56 17.79
C LYS A 26 -9.96 -26.66 18.72
N SER A 27 -10.40 -26.31 19.92
CA SER A 27 -10.85 -27.29 20.93
C SER A 27 -12.11 -28.04 20.52
N TYR A 28 -12.99 -27.36 19.78
CA TYR A 28 -14.28 -27.91 19.33
C TYR A 28 -14.31 -28.31 17.84
N GLY A 29 -13.20 -28.17 17.11
CA GLY A 29 -13.13 -28.49 15.68
C GLY A 29 -13.95 -27.56 14.80
N ILE A 30 -14.25 -26.35 15.29
CA ILE A 30 -15.06 -25.33 14.61
C ILE A 30 -14.16 -24.54 13.65
N LYS A 31 -14.66 -24.31 12.43
CA LYS A 31 -13.97 -23.41 11.49
C LYS A 31 -14.26 -21.96 11.79
N MET A 32 -13.24 -21.09 11.69
CA MET A 32 -13.37 -19.67 11.91
C MET A 32 -12.88 -18.87 10.70
N VAL A 33 -13.71 -17.99 10.21
CA VAL A 33 -13.36 -17.01 9.16
C VAL A 33 -13.19 -15.64 9.80
N ILE A 34 -12.00 -15.04 9.66
CA ILE A 34 -11.67 -13.70 10.18
C ILE A 34 -11.80 -12.69 9.04
N PRO A 35 -12.88 -11.89 8.99
CA PRO A 35 -13.11 -10.97 7.87
C PRO A 35 -12.34 -9.65 7.97
N PHE A 36 -11.99 -9.19 9.20
CA PHE A 36 -11.53 -7.82 9.42
C PHE A 36 -10.18 -7.67 10.14
N SER A 37 -9.58 -8.74 10.62
CA SER A 37 -8.31 -8.68 11.34
C SER A 37 -7.15 -9.15 10.47
N ILE A 38 -6.04 -8.42 10.55
CA ILE A 38 -4.80 -8.71 9.80
C ILE A 38 -3.80 -9.49 10.69
N ASN A 39 -3.96 -9.42 12.01
CA ASN A 39 -3.01 -9.98 12.97
C ASN A 39 -3.64 -11.17 13.68
N GLY A 40 -3.28 -12.34 13.24
CA GLY A 40 -3.54 -13.54 14.00
C GLY A 40 -2.25 -14.35 14.05
N ASP A 41 -1.44 -14.16 15.11
CA ASP A 41 -0.20 -14.92 15.32
C ASP A 41 -0.41 -16.45 15.28
N ASN A 42 -1.67 -16.88 15.42
CA ASN A 42 -2.08 -18.28 15.39
C ASN A 42 -2.74 -18.73 14.07
N VAL A 43 -3.01 -17.82 13.13
CA VAL A 43 -3.71 -18.16 11.88
C VAL A 43 -2.92 -19.18 11.06
N GLU A 44 -1.62 -18.97 10.91
CA GLU A 44 -0.75 -19.84 10.14
C GLU A 44 -0.53 -21.24 10.79
N ARG A 45 -0.83 -21.35 12.08
CA ARG A 45 -0.59 -22.56 12.88
C ARG A 45 -1.84 -23.37 13.18
N THR A 46 -3.00 -22.86 12.79
CA THR A 46 -4.31 -23.44 13.14
C THR A 46 -5.13 -23.67 11.88
N LYS A 47 -5.28 -24.93 11.49
CA LYS A 47 -5.99 -25.35 10.26
C LYS A 47 -7.49 -24.99 10.24
N GLU A 48 -8.07 -24.70 11.40
CA GLU A 48 -9.47 -24.31 11.57
C GLU A 48 -9.70 -22.82 11.24
N ILE A 49 -8.63 -22.02 11.07
CA ILE A 49 -8.74 -20.56 10.92
C ILE A 49 -8.45 -20.15 9.48
N PHE A 50 -9.36 -19.35 8.92
CA PHE A 50 -9.26 -18.77 7.59
C PHE A 50 -9.27 -17.24 7.70
N GLN A 51 -8.22 -16.59 7.26
CA GLN A 51 -8.11 -15.15 7.24
C GLN A 51 -8.40 -14.63 5.84
N VAL A 52 -9.30 -13.64 5.73
CA VAL A 52 -9.64 -13.01 4.44
C VAL A 52 -8.54 -12.04 4.00
N TYR A 53 -7.98 -11.27 4.92
CA TYR A 53 -6.86 -10.39 4.62
C TYR A 53 -5.54 -11.14 4.63
N GLN A 54 -4.75 -10.94 3.59
CA GLN A 54 -3.41 -11.51 3.52
C GLN A 54 -2.46 -10.81 4.51
N ALA A 55 -1.45 -11.53 4.98
CA ALA A 55 -0.38 -10.94 5.76
C ALA A 55 0.28 -9.79 4.98
N PRO A 56 0.62 -8.66 5.64
CA PRO A 56 1.22 -7.49 4.98
C PRO A 56 2.47 -7.82 4.17
N GLU A 57 3.28 -8.77 4.63
CA GLU A 57 4.49 -9.23 3.94
C GLU A 57 4.15 -9.91 2.61
N SER A 58 3.19 -10.84 2.62
CA SER A 58 2.75 -11.54 1.40
C SER A 58 2.12 -10.56 0.40
N LEU A 59 1.35 -9.58 0.89
CA LEU A 59 0.77 -8.54 0.07
C LEU A 59 1.85 -7.63 -0.53
N ASN A 60 2.87 -7.25 0.25
CA ASN A 60 3.99 -6.44 -0.23
C ASN A 60 4.75 -7.15 -1.35
N ASP A 61 5.06 -8.42 -1.20
CA ASP A 61 5.77 -9.19 -2.22
C ASP A 61 4.96 -9.32 -3.51
N ALA A 62 3.66 -9.58 -3.41
CA ALA A 62 2.77 -9.63 -4.56
C ALA A 62 2.68 -8.26 -5.26
N THR A 63 2.58 -7.17 -4.49
CA THR A 63 2.51 -5.81 -5.00
C THR A 63 3.82 -5.39 -5.68
N ILE A 64 4.98 -5.76 -5.12
CA ILE A 64 6.29 -5.52 -5.74
C ILE A 64 6.39 -6.24 -7.07
N LYS A 65 5.99 -7.51 -7.14
CA LYS A 65 5.95 -8.27 -8.39
C LYS A 65 5.02 -7.63 -9.43
N ALA A 66 3.84 -7.21 -9.01
CA ALA A 66 2.88 -6.53 -9.88
C ALA A 66 3.43 -5.21 -10.41
N PHE A 67 4.04 -4.39 -9.55
CA PHE A 67 4.71 -3.15 -9.96
C PHE A 67 5.77 -3.40 -11.02
N LEU A 68 6.69 -4.32 -10.78
CA LEU A 68 7.79 -4.64 -11.70
C LEU A 68 7.32 -5.24 -13.03
N ASN A 69 6.19 -5.93 -13.05
CA ASN A 69 5.59 -6.45 -14.27
C ASN A 69 4.85 -5.38 -15.07
N ARG A 70 4.17 -4.47 -14.39
CA ARG A 70 3.37 -3.40 -15.02
C ARG A 70 4.23 -2.26 -15.53
N PHE A 71 5.21 -1.83 -14.75
CA PHE A 71 6.01 -0.64 -15.01
C PHE A 71 7.39 -1.01 -15.56
N LYS A 72 7.44 -1.22 -16.87
CA LYS A 72 8.69 -1.47 -17.61
C LYS A 72 9.19 -0.16 -18.22
N ASN A 73 10.50 0.08 -18.17
CA ASN A 73 11.16 1.26 -18.75
C ASN A 73 10.70 2.61 -18.18
N VAL A 74 10.23 2.61 -16.94
CA VAL A 74 9.83 3.82 -16.22
C VAL A 74 10.95 4.33 -15.30
N HIS A 75 10.75 5.52 -14.72
CA HIS A 75 11.59 6.05 -13.66
C HIS A 75 10.80 6.13 -12.35
N PRO A 76 11.02 5.22 -11.40
CA PRO A 76 10.35 5.25 -10.11
C PRO A 76 10.86 6.42 -9.26
N ILE A 77 9.93 7.12 -8.60
CA ILE A 77 10.22 8.21 -7.66
C ILE A 77 9.54 7.90 -6.34
N PHE A 78 10.31 7.78 -5.28
CA PHE A 78 9.78 7.59 -3.93
C PHE A 78 9.65 8.94 -3.24
N VAL A 79 8.43 9.27 -2.81
CA VAL A 79 8.15 10.49 -2.05
C VAL A 79 8.02 10.15 -0.58
N ASP A 80 8.96 10.67 0.21
CA ASP A 80 8.87 10.64 1.66
C ASP A 80 7.89 11.71 2.13
N CYS A 81 6.82 11.26 2.74
CA CYS A 81 5.75 12.10 3.26
C CYS A 81 5.91 12.43 4.75
N ASN A 82 7.03 12.08 5.36
CA ASN A 82 7.34 12.27 6.80
C ASN A 82 6.29 11.66 7.74
N ASP A 83 5.61 10.60 7.30
CA ASP A 83 4.63 9.88 8.09
C ASP A 83 5.28 8.72 8.86
N THR A 84 5.66 8.97 10.10
CA THR A 84 6.29 7.98 10.98
C THR A 84 5.33 6.89 11.45
N THR A 85 4.02 7.07 11.24
CA THR A 85 2.98 6.11 11.66
C THR A 85 2.61 5.13 10.55
N SER A 86 3.03 5.38 9.33
CA SER A 86 2.72 4.55 8.18
C SER A 86 3.57 3.27 8.13
N ARG A 87 2.92 2.14 7.84
CA ARG A 87 3.60 0.85 7.58
C ARG A 87 3.96 0.66 6.10
N LYS A 88 3.59 1.60 5.21
CA LYS A 88 3.91 1.53 3.77
C LYS A 88 5.41 1.68 3.49
N GLY A 89 6.18 2.14 4.48
CA GLY A 89 7.65 2.16 4.43
C GLY A 89 8.26 0.78 4.15
N ASN A 90 7.69 -0.30 4.67
CA ASN A 90 8.17 -1.67 4.40
C ASN A 90 8.02 -2.04 2.92
N PHE A 91 6.88 -1.69 2.31
CA PHE A 91 6.66 -1.89 0.88
C PHE A 91 7.65 -1.07 0.03
N THR A 92 7.77 0.24 0.29
CA THR A 92 8.67 1.10 -0.49
C THR A 92 10.13 0.72 -0.34
N PHE A 93 10.54 0.25 0.84
CA PHE A 93 11.88 -0.27 1.07
C PHE A 93 12.12 -1.58 0.30
N GLY A 94 11.18 -2.52 0.35
CA GLY A 94 11.24 -3.77 -0.40
C GLY A 94 11.30 -3.54 -1.92
N LEU A 95 10.47 -2.63 -2.43
CA LEU A 95 10.49 -2.27 -3.85
C LEU A 95 11.84 -1.67 -4.26
N ARG A 96 12.41 -0.76 -3.48
CA ARG A 96 13.74 -0.20 -3.76
C ARG A 96 14.82 -1.27 -3.82
N LYS A 97 14.83 -2.21 -2.88
CA LYS A 97 15.76 -3.36 -2.91
C LYS A 97 15.64 -4.17 -4.19
N GLU A 98 14.42 -4.44 -4.65
CA GLU A 98 14.21 -5.17 -5.90
C GLU A 98 14.64 -4.37 -7.14
N LEU A 99 14.44 -3.04 -7.16
CA LEU A 99 14.95 -2.17 -8.21
C LEU A 99 16.48 -2.18 -8.25
N GLU A 100 17.15 -2.10 -7.10
CA GLU A 100 18.61 -2.17 -6.97
C GLU A 100 19.16 -3.50 -7.50
N LYS A 101 18.58 -4.63 -7.11
CA LYS A 101 18.95 -5.96 -7.63
C LYS A 101 18.85 -6.03 -9.17
N ARG A 102 17.87 -5.36 -9.75
CA ARG A 102 17.63 -5.31 -11.18
C ARG A 102 18.38 -4.19 -11.89
N LYS A 103 19.19 -3.41 -11.16
CA LYS A 103 19.92 -2.24 -11.65
C LYS A 103 19.02 -1.19 -12.33
N ILE A 104 17.79 -1.03 -11.81
CA ILE A 104 16.84 -0.03 -12.26
C ILE A 104 17.05 1.21 -11.39
N ALA A 105 17.40 2.33 -12.03
CA ALA A 105 17.59 3.61 -11.35
C ALA A 105 16.26 4.18 -10.86
N TYR A 106 16.25 4.74 -9.68
CA TYR A 106 15.14 5.47 -9.08
C TYR A 106 15.64 6.70 -8.33
N ASN A 107 14.75 7.63 -8.03
CA ASN A 107 15.06 8.78 -7.18
C ASN A 107 14.18 8.82 -5.93
N ILE A 108 14.65 9.54 -4.92
CA ILE A 108 13.92 9.82 -3.69
C ILE A 108 13.79 11.31 -3.54
N THR A 109 12.62 11.79 -3.13
CA THR A 109 12.37 13.18 -2.79
C THR A 109 11.49 13.27 -1.54
N ASN A 110 11.26 14.48 -1.05
CA ASN A 110 10.46 14.73 0.13
C ASN A 110 9.32 15.70 -0.19
N VAL A 111 8.13 15.44 0.34
CA VAL A 111 6.94 16.26 0.10
C VAL A 111 7.13 17.71 0.59
N ASN A 112 7.91 17.91 1.64
CA ASN A 112 8.18 19.25 2.22
C ASN A 112 9.34 20.00 1.55
N SER A 113 10.04 19.39 0.58
CA SER A 113 11.11 20.07 -0.14
C SER A 113 10.57 21.23 -1.01
N SER A 114 11.43 22.15 -1.41
CA SER A 114 11.05 23.16 -2.41
C SER A 114 10.64 22.51 -3.73
N LEU A 115 9.84 23.20 -4.54
CA LEU A 115 9.41 22.68 -5.84
C LEU A 115 10.61 22.34 -6.75
N ASP A 116 11.65 23.18 -6.74
CA ASP A 116 12.85 22.97 -7.54
C ASP A 116 13.65 21.73 -7.09
N TYR A 117 13.70 21.47 -5.79
CA TYR A 117 14.32 20.25 -5.30
C TYR A 117 13.48 19.02 -5.62
N PHE A 118 12.15 19.12 -5.44
CA PHE A 118 11.21 18.06 -5.80
C PHE A 118 11.33 17.69 -7.28
N ALA A 119 11.41 18.70 -8.16
CA ALA A 119 11.53 18.52 -9.61
C ALA A 119 12.79 17.77 -10.04
N LYS A 120 13.91 17.87 -9.29
CA LYS A 120 15.15 17.15 -9.60
C LYS A 120 15.02 15.63 -9.55
N ALA A 121 13.98 15.11 -8.88
CA ALA A 121 13.73 13.68 -8.84
C ALA A 121 13.16 13.15 -10.15
N PHE A 122 12.61 13.99 -11.02
CA PHE A 122 11.95 13.61 -12.25
C PHE A 122 12.91 13.56 -13.44
N VAL A 123 12.71 12.59 -14.32
CA VAL A 123 13.45 12.43 -15.57
C VAL A 123 12.54 12.84 -16.73
N PRO A 124 12.81 13.95 -17.45
CA PRO A 124 11.92 14.48 -18.48
C PRO A 124 11.60 13.53 -19.62
N SER A 125 12.56 12.65 -19.99
CA SER A 125 12.45 11.73 -21.11
C SER A 125 11.78 10.40 -20.76
N LYS A 126 11.31 10.21 -19.51
CA LYS A 126 10.72 8.95 -19.04
C LYS A 126 9.34 9.16 -18.43
N GLN A 127 8.55 8.10 -18.42
CA GLN A 127 7.39 8.02 -17.55
C GLN A 127 7.88 7.92 -16.10
N ASN A 128 7.53 8.90 -15.28
CA ASN A 128 7.89 8.96 -13.87
C ASN A 128 6.76 8.33 -13.05
N VAL A 129 7.05 7.30 -12.30
CA VAL A 129 6.05 6.63 -11.44
C VAL A 129 6.30 7.00 -9.99
N VAL A 130 5.40 7.78 -9.44
CA VAL A 130 5.49 8.30 -8.07
C VAL A 130 4.87 7.33 -7.09
N VAL A 131 5.64 6.95 -6.06
CA VAL A 131 5.25 6.01 -4.99
C VAL A 131 5.43 6.70 -3.64
N LEU A 132 4.37 6.78 -2.85
CA LEU A 132 4.39 7.38 -1.52
C LEU A 132 4.71 6.32 -0.45
N ASN A 133 5.34 6.73 0.65
CA ASN A 133 5.53 5.87 1.82
C ASN A 133 4.34 5.89 2.80
N THR A 134 3.18 6.37 2.36
CA THR A 134 1.94 6.42 3.15
C THR A 134 0.70 6.29 2.27
N GLY A 135 -0.36 5.69 2.82
CA GLY A 135 -1.70 5.64 2.20
C GLY A 135 -2.68 6.71 2.72
N ARG A 136 -2.23 7.63 3.59
CA ARG A 136 -3.10 8.58 4.31
C ARG A 136 -3.48 9.79 3.46
N SER A 137 -4.74 10.24 3.64
CA SER A 137 -5.31 11.36 2.87
C SER A 137 -4.58 12.71 3.03
N PRO A 138 -4.18 13.17 4.22
CA PRO A 138 -3.49 14.46 4.32
C PRO A 138 -2.21 14.51 3.51
N GLN A 139 -1.39 13.46 3.58
CA GLN A 139 -0.14 13.36 2.85
C GLN A 139 -0.37 13.20 1.35
N LEU A 140 -1.37 12.38 0.95
CA LEU A 140 -1.76 12.27 -0.45
C LEU A 140 -2.13 13.64 -1.03
N THR A 141 -2.94 14.43 -0.32
CA THR A 141 -3.34 15.77 -0.76
C THR A 141 -2.14 16.70 -0.92
N GLN A 142 -1.18 16.66 0.01
CA GLN A 142 0.06 17.45 -0.10
C GLN A 142 0.86 17.07 -1.35
N VAL A 143 1.01 15.77 -1.61
CA VAL A 143 1.74 15.30 -2.81
C VAL A 143 1.00 15.68 -4.08
N LEU A 144 -0.33 15.52 -4.14
CA LEU A 144 -1.14 15.92 -5.30
C LEU A 144 -1.02 17.41 -5.58
N ASN A 145 -1.07 18.28 -4.56
CA ASN A 145 -0.88 19.71 -4.72
C ASN A 145 0.52 20.02 -5.29
N LYS A 146 1.55 19.39 -4.76
CA LYS A 146 2.92 19.55 -5.26
C LYS A 146 3.10 19.05 -6.69
N LEU A 147 2.45 17.96 -7.07
CA LEU A 147 2.44 17.47 -8.43
C LEU A 147 1.67 18.42 -9.38
N ASP A 148 0.62 19.08 -8.91
CA ASP A 148 -0.10 20.10 -9.70
C ASP A 148 0.80 21.31 -9.98
N GLU A 149 1.53 21.81 -8.96
CA GLU A 149 2.51 22.87 -9.13
C GLU A 149 3.66 22.44 -10.07
N PHE A 150 4.16 21.22 -9.90
CA PHE A 150 5.19 20.64 -10.77
C PHE A 150 4.73 20.56 -12.22
N SER A 151 3.54 20.00 -12.46
CA SER A 151 2.99 19.83 -13.83
C SER A 151 2.69 21.16 -14.51
N ALA A 152 2.31 22.19 -13.76
CA ALA A 152 2.13 23.54 -14.29
C ALA A 152 3.46 24.14 -14.76
N LYS A 153 4.56 23.89 -14.03
CA LYS A 153 5.90 24.39 -14.37
C LYS A 153 6.59 23.54 -15.45
N TYR A 154 6.28 22.22 -15.51
CA TYR A 154 6.90 21.26 -16.41
C TYR A 154 5.83 20.44 -17.18
N PRO A 155 5.08 21.07 -18.09
CA PRO A 155 3.90 20.45 -18.74
C PRO A 155 4.25 19.25 -19.65
N GLY A 156 5.51 19.09 -20.03
CA GLY A 156 5.97 17.93 -20.83
C GLY A 156 6.36 16.70 -19.99
N ALA A 157 6.34 16.79 -18.66
CA ALA A 157 6.70 15.66 -17.81
C ALA A 157 5.55 14.65 -17.73
N VAL A 158 5.85 13.38 -18.02
CA VAL A 158 4.87 12.29 -17.88
C VAL A 158 4.95 11.73 -16.47
N VAL A 159 3.84 11.82 -15.74
CA VAL A 159 3.75 11.40 -14.33
C VAL A 159 2.59 10.43 -14.16
N SER A 160 2.87 9.30 -13.52
CA SER A 160 1.87 8.35 -13.02
C SER A 160 2.01 8.18 -11.51
N LEU A 161 0.92 7.85 -10.84
CA LEU A 161 0.92 7.49 -9.43
C LEU A 161 0.74 5.98 -9.25
N PHE A 162 1.48 5.42 -8.32
CA PHE A 162 1.21 4.07 -7.82
C PHE A 162 0.67 4.18 -6.40
N GLY A 163 -0.61 3.85 -6.25
CA GLY A 163 -1.39 4.10 -5.05
C GLY A 163 -1.65 2.87 -4.21
N TYR A 164 -2.50 3.08 -3.22
CA TYR A 164 -2.92 2.07 -2.25
C TYR A 164 -4.44 2.01 -2.21
N THR A 165 -4.99 0.85 -1.85
CA THR A 165 -6.44 0.63 -1.75
C THR A 165 -7.14 1.63 -0.83
N GLU A 166 -6.44 2.15 0.17
CA GLU A 166 -6.94 3.20 1.05
C GLU A 166 -7.34 4.48 0.28
N TRP A 167 -6.70 4.75 -0.87
CA TRP A 167 -7.00 5.94 -1.69
C TRP A 167 -8.38 5.87 -2.34
N LEU A 168 -8.96 4.68 -2.49
CA LEU A 168 -10.33 4.52 -3.00
C LEU A 168 -11.36 5.22 -2.10
N MET A 169 -11.10 5.31 -0.79
CA MET A 169 -11.95 6.05 0.14
C MET A 169 -11.92 7.57 -0.10
N TYR A 170 -10.89 8.06 -0.77
CA TYR A 170 -10.68 9.48 -1.07
C TYR A 170 -10.95 9.82 -2.54
N ALA A 171 -11.39 8.85 -3.34
CA ALA A 171 -11.60 9.00 -4.78
C ALA A 171 -12.61 10.12 -5.08
N LYS A 172 -13.69 10.25 -4.30
CA LYS A 172 -14.70 11.29 -4.47
C LYS A 172 -14.10 12.70 -4.61
N TYR A 173 -13.00 12.99 -3.90
CA TYR A 173 -12.38 14.33 -3.87
C TYR A 173 -11.15 14.47 -4.76
N ASN A 174 -10.63 13.36 -5.29
CA ASN A 174 -9.37 13.34 -6.02
C ASN A 174 -9.47 12.64 -7.38
N LEU A 175 -10.68 12.30 -7.85
CA LEU A 175 -10.86 11.48 -9.05
C LEU A 175 -10.20 12.10 -10.27
N ASP A 176 -10.41 13.42 -10.51
CA ASP A 176 -9.82 14.13 -11.64
C ASP A 176 -8.29 14.09 -11.61
N ARG A 177 -7.71 14.20 -10.41
CA ARG A 177 -6.26 14.10 -10.21
C ARG A 177 -5.75 12.68 -10.41
N PHE A 178 -6.52 11.67 -10.00
CA PHE A 178 -6.17 10.28 -10.25
C PHE A 178 -6.16 9.97 -11.75
N TYR A 179 -7.10 10.49 -12.52
CA TYR A 179 -7.07 10.40 -13.97
C TYR A 179 -5.92 11.22 -14.57
N LYS A 180 -5.73 12.46 -14.12
CA LYS A 180 -4.65 13.33 -14.59
C LYS A 180 -3.27 12.69 -14.46
N TYR A 181 -3.04 11.97 -13.37
CA TYR A 181 -1.77 11.31 -13.06
C TYR A 181 -1.79 9.80 -13.33
N ASP A 182 -2.66 9.32 -14.21
CA ASP A 182 -2.71 7.90 -14.59
C ASP A 182 -2.46 6.97 -13.39
N THR A 183 -3.35 7.07 -12.39
CA THR A 183 -3.14 6.43 -11.08
C THR A 183 -3.51 4.95 -11.11
N TYR A 184 -2.61 4.12 -10.65
CA TYR A 184 -2.78 2.68 -10.48
C TYR A 184 -2.97 2.35 -9.01
N ILE A 185 -4.04 1.63 -8.66
CA ILE A 185 -4.37 1.17 -7.31
C ILE A 185 -4.56 -0.33 -7.31
#